data_426b492eb03d5700cfe60737306d097f
#
_entry.id   426b492eb03d5700cfe60737306d097f
#
_cell.length_a   1.000
_cell.length_b   1.000
_cell.length_c   1.000
_cell.angle_alpha   90.00
_cell.angle_beta   90.00
_cell.angle_gamma   90.00
#
_symmetry.space_group_name_H-M   'P 1'
#
loop_
_entity.id
_entity.type
_entity.pdbx_description
1 polymer ?
#
loop_
_entity_poly.entity_id
_entity_poly.type
_entity_poly.pdbx_seq_one_letter_code
_entity_poly.pdbx_strand_id
1 'polypeptide(L)'
;IKSSLLNYELPNSSINQEPYENPLDSKLLIAKNREIISFKQFPEYVESDSLFIFNKSTVRKVRILTEKNTGGSLEIFITKKLNDFEAICLLKSSDKKSKNKKYQTNLFNFQIQEVLDEAFRCIFDMKIDEIINKYGILPLPPYIKDNPKKRKFYNNQFSDSGFSIAAPTA
;
A
#
# COMPACT_ATOMS: atom_id res chain seq x y z
N ILE A 1 -9.40 -7.99 -25.37
CA ILE A 1 -10.62 -8.14 -24.56
C ILE A 1 -11.16 -6.73 -24.35
N LYS A 2 -12.46 -6.51 -24.66
CA LYS A 2 -13.10 -5.22 -24.38
C LYS A 2 -13.29 -5.07 -22.87
N SER A 3 -12.91 -3.94 -22.28
CA SER A 3 -13.04 -3.68 -20.84
C SER A 3 -14.49 -3.79 -20.34
N SER A 4 -15.47 -3.51 -21.21
CA SER A 4 -16.90 -3.68 -20.91
C SER A 4 -17.31 -5.12 -20.54
N LEU A 5 -16.55 -6.14 -20.99
CA LEU A 5 -16.79 -7.54 -20.62
C LEU A 5 -16.33 -7.88 -19.21
N LEU A 6 -15.55 -6.99 -18.58
CA LEU A 6 -15.06 -7.13 -17.20
C LEU A 6 -15.92 -6.33 -16.21
N ASN A 7 -16.97 -5.66 -16.71
CA ASN A 7 -17.87 -4.90 -15.85
C ASN A 7 -18.88 -5.84 -15.19
N TYR A 8 -18.89 -5.86 -13.85
CA TYR A 8 -19.83 -6.65 -13.04
C TYR A 8 -20.10 -5.94 -11.71
N GLU A 9 -21.21 -6.25 -11.09
CA GLU A 9 -21.51 -5.78 -9.75
C GLU A 9 -20.83 -6.69 -8.72
N LEU A 10 -19.94 -6.10 -7.91
CA LEU A 10 -19.28 -6.78 -6.80
C LEU A 10 -20.02 -6.46 -5.49
N PRO A 11 -20.78 -7.38 -4.90
CA PRO A 11 -21.41 -7.15 -3.60
C PRO A 11 -20.37 -6.95 -2.51
N ASN A 12 -20.60 -6.02 -1.59
CA ASN A 12 -19.70 -5.78 -0.46
C ASN A 12 -19.45 -7.04 0.40
N SER A 13 -20.42 -7.93 0.47
CA SER A 13 -20.30 -9.23 1.16
C SER A 13 -19.29 -10.19 0.53
N SER A 14 -18.94 -9.98 -0.73
CA SER A 14 -17.93 -10.77 -1.45
C SER A 14 -16.50 -10.29 -1.19
N ILE A 15 -16.34 -9.15 -0.52
CA ILE A 15 -15.02 -8.62 -0.12
C ILE A 15 -14.71 -9.11 1.28
N ASN A 16 -13.83 -10.10 1.37
CA ASN A 16 -13.41 -10.62 2.68
C ASN A 16 -12.63 -9.53 3.45
N GLN A 17 -13.10 -9.21 4.65
CA GLN A 17 -12.48 -8.22 5.54
C GLN A 17 -11.44 -8.83 6.47
N GLU A 18 -11.37 -10.15 6.54
CA GLU A 18 -10.52 -10.85 7.48
C GLU A 18 -9.69 -11.92 6.78
N PRO A 19 -8.34 -11.86 6.88
CA PRO A 19 -7.49 -12.93 6.38
C PRO A 19 -7.69 -14.20 7.22
N TYR A 20 -7.40 -15.35 6.63
CA TYR A 20 -7.30 -16.60 7.39
C TYR A 20 -6.14 -16.49 8.40
N GLU A 21 -6.29 -17.10 9.58
CA GLU A 21 -5.22 -17.17 10.58
C GLU A 21 -3.99 -17.89 10.02
N ASN A 22 -4.23 -19.00 9.32
CA ASN A 22 -3.21 -19.65 8.51
C ASN A 22 -3.47 -19.34 7.03
N PRO A 23 -2.59 -18.58 6.35
CA PRO A 23 -2.73 -18.24 4.93
C PRO A 23 -2.87 -19.46 4.00
N LEU A 24 -2.33 -20.61 4.38
CA LEU A 24 -2.44 -21.85 3.61
C LEU A 24 -3.87 -22.43 3.58
N ASP A 25 -4.76 -21.98 4.46
CA ASP A 25 -6.18 -22.37 4.45
C ASP A 25 -7.00 -21.54 3.45
N SER A 26 -6.37 -20.57 2.77
CA SER A 26 -7.01 -19.77 1.71
C SER A 26 -7.55 -20.68 0.61
N LYS A 27 -8.70 -20.28 0.05
CA LYS A 27 -9.31 -21.00 -1.07
C LYS A 27 -8.59 -20.70 -2.37
N LEU A 28 -8.36 -21.73 -3.17
CA LEU A 28 -7.81 -21.66 -4.51
C LEU A 28 -8.81 -22.28 -5.51
N LEU A 29 -9.13 -21.54 -6.57
CA LEU A 29 -9.95 -22.04 -7.66
C LEU A 29 -9.07 -22.66 -8.74
N ILE A 30 -9.26 -23.96 -8.99
CA ILE A 30 -8.66 -24.64 -10.15
C ILE A 30 -9.59 -24.44 -11.34
N ALA A 31 -9.26 -23.50 -12.22
CA ALA A 31 -10.13 -23.06 -13.30
C ALA A 31 -10.48 -24.18 -14.31
N LYS A 32 -9.57 -25.14 -14.51
CA LYS A 32 -9.72 -26.24 -15.48
C LYS A 32 -10.93 -27.12 -15.16
N ASN A 33 -11.14 -27.47 -13.91
CA ASN A 33 -12.24 -28.34 -13.47
C ASN A 33 -13.27 -27.61 -12.59
N ARG A 34 -13.09 -26.29 -12.35
CA ARG A 34 -13.93 -25.43 -11.50
C ARG A 34 -14.01 -25.94 -10.04
N GLU A 35 -12.98 -26.55 -9.58
CA GLU A 35 -12.85 -27.05 -8.21
C GLU A 35 -12.29 -26.00 -7.28
N ILE A 36 -12.81 -25.89 -6.06
CA ILE A 36 -12.27 -25.04 -5.01
C ILE A 36 -11.57 -25.92 -3.99
N ILE A 37 -10.26 -25.70 -3.83
CA ILE A 37 -9.40 -26.43 -2.90
C ILE A 37 -8.82 -25.48 -1.85
N SER A 38 -8.21 -26.04 -0.80
CA SER A 38 -7.33 -25.28 0.09
C SER A 38 -5.99 -25.03 -0.60
N PHE A 39 -5.38 -23.86 -0.38
CA PHE A 39 -4.06 -23.56 -0.91
C PHE A 39 -2.97 -24.56 -0.47
N LYS A 40 -3.17 -25.26 0.64
CA LYS A 40 -2.31 -26.38 1.08
C LYS A 40 -2.16 -27.48 0.03
N GLN A 41 -3.20 -27.71 -0.76
CA GLN A 41 -3.23 -28.77 -1.78
C GLN A 41 -2.61 -28.31 -3.11
N PHE A 42 -2.22 -27.03 -3.23
CA PHE A 42 -1.64 -26.48 -4.45
C PHE A 42 -0.48 -27.31 -5.02
N PRO A 43 0.46 -27.84 -4.21
CA PRO A 43 1.57 -28.64 -4.74
C PRO A 43 1.13 -29.91 -5.51
N GLU A 44 -0.06 -30.44 -5.22
CA GLU A 44 -0.61 -31.62 -5.92
C GLU A 44 -1.05 -31.32 -7.35
N TYR A 45 -1.22 -30.04 -7.69
CA TYR A 45 -1.67 -29.54 -8.99
C TYR A 45 -0.55 -28.97 -9.84
N VAL A 46 0.68 -29.04 -9.35
CA VAL A 46 1.86 -28.45 -10.00
C VAL A 46 2.69 -29.53 -10.68
N GLU A 47 3.05 -29.29 -11.93
CA GLU A 47 3.95 -30.18 -12.68
C GLU A 47 5.40 -30.01 -12.20
N SER A 48 6.19 -31.09 -12.25
CA SER A 48 7.53 -31.14 -11.67
C SER A 48 8.55 -30.18 -12.32
N ASP A 49 8.28 -29.71 -13.53
CA ASP A 49 9.11 -28.77 -14.29
C ASP A 49 8.60 -27.33 -14.28
N SER A 50 7.63 -27.03 -13.41
CA SER A 50 7.07 -25.70 -13.27
C SER A 50 8.05 -24.70 -12.66
N LEU A 51 8.13 -23.48 -13.25
CA LEU A 51 8.87 -22.36 -12.70
C LEU A 51 7.91 -21.44 -11.93
N PHE A 52 8.23 -21.15 -10.68
CA PHE A 52 7.46 -20.21 -9.85
C PHE A 52 8.16 -18.86 -9.72
N ILE A 53 7.43 -17.80 -9.93
CA ILE A 53 7.89 -16.43 -9.72
C ILE A 53 7.03 -15.79 -8.64
N PHE A 54 7.67 -15.34 -7.55
CA PHE A 54 7.01 -14.72 -6.42
C PHE A 54 7.41 -13.26 -6.28
N ASN A 55 6.44 -12.42 -5.89
CA ASN A 55 6.70 -11.06 -5.48
C ASN A 55 7.21 -11.05 -4.02
N LYS A 56 8.40 -10.48 -3.79
CA LYS A 56 8.98 -10.37 -2.45
C LYS A 56 9.00 -8.94 -1.89
N SER A 57 8.37 -8.01 -2.59
CA SER A 57 8.32 -6.61 -2.15
C SER A 57 7.53 -6.45 -0.86
N THR A 58 8.07 -5.67 0.08
CA THR A 58 7.41 -5.32 1.35
C THR A 58 6.59 -4.04 1.19
N VAL A 59 5.33 -4.08 1.59
CA VAL A 59 4.49 -2.87 1.66
C VAL A 59 4.94 -2.01 2.83
N ARG A 60 5.34 -0.78 2.53
CA ARG A 60 5.82 0.19 3.52
C ARG A 60 4.65 1.01 4.07
N LYS A 61 4.81 1.50 5.29
CA LYS A 61 3.83 2.36 5.98
C LYS A 61 3.89 3.80 5.47
N VAL A 62 3.61 4.01 4.19
CA VAL A 62 3.87 5.27 3.47
C VAL A 62 2.80 6.34 3.62
N ARG A 63 1.71 6.06 4.32
CA ARG A 63 0.65 7.03 4.59
C ARG A 63 0.86 7.66 5.96
N ILE A 64 0.99 8.98 6.01
CA ILE A 64 1.19 9.74 7.24
C ILE A 64 -0.01 10.69 7.42
N LEU A 65 -0.63 10.63 8.58
CA LEU A 65 -1.68 11.58 8.99
C LEU A 65 -1.08 12.51 10.03
N THR A 66 -1.18 13.81 9.79
CA THR A 66 -0.60 14.84 10.65
C THR A 66 -1.48 16.10 10.67
N GLU A 67 -1.17 17.03 11.55
CA GLU A 67 -1.80 18.34 11.63
C GLU A 67 -0.76 19.44 11.39
N LYS A 68 -1.18 20.45 10.64
CA LYS A 68 -0.36 21.66 10.43
C LYS A 68 -0.35 22.49 11.72
N ASN A 69 0.75 23.14 12.04
CA ASN A 69 0.86 24.06 13.20
C ASN A 69 -0.15 25.23 13.10
N THR A 70 -0.62 25.55 11.90
CA THR A 70 -1.68 26.55 11.66
C THR A 70 -3.10 25.99 11.83
N GLY A 71 -3.24 24.73 12.24
CA GLY A 71 -4.49 23.99 12.26
C GLY A 71 -4.84 23.32 10.93
N GLY A 72 -5.71 22.35 10.99
CA GLY A 72 -6.18 21.57 9.84
C GLY A 72 -5.33 20.32 9.52
N SER A 73 -6.05 19.29 9.11
CA SER A 73 -5.46 18.00 8.79
C SER A 73 -4.63 18.04 7.50
N LEU A 74 -3.58 17.25 7.48
CA LEU A 74 -2.72 17.00 6.32
C LEU A 74 -2.43 15.51 6.23
N GLU A 75 -2.74 14.94 5.08
CA GLU A 75 -2.34 13.58 4.72
C GLU A 75 -1.20 13.64 3.72
N ILE A 76 -0.13 12.91 4.00
CA ILE A 76 1.05 12.76 3.15
C ILE A 76 1.13 11.29 2.74
N PHE A 77 1.18 11.02 1.45
CA PHE A 77 1.35 9.69 0.92
C PHE A 77 2.65 9.64 0.10
N ILE A 78 3.66 8.96 0.62
CA ILE A 78 4.97 8.85 -0.01
C ILE A 78 4.89 7.79 -1.10
N THR A 79 4.97 8.21 -2.37
CA THR A 79 4.89 7.28 -3.52
C THR A 79 6.25 6.78 -3.98
N LYS A 80 7.32 7.60 -3.80
CA LYS A 80 8.67 7.23 -4.19
C LYS A 80 9.69 7.93 -3.31
N LYS A 81 10.58 7.19 -2.68
CA LYS A 81 11.78 7.74 -2.02
C LYS A 81 12.82 8.06 -3.09
N LEU A 82 13.34 9.30 -3.12
CA LEU A 82 14.39 9.74 -4.03
C LEU A 82 15.77 9.63 -3.37
N ASN A 83 15.87 10.08 -2.11
CA ASN A 83 17.05 9.95 -1.25
C ASN A 83 16.61 9.97 0.21
N ASP A 84 17.52 10.13 1.16
CA ASP A 84 17.21 10.07 2.60
C ASP A 84 16.23 11.16 3.04
N PHE A 85 16.20 12.32 2.39
CA PHE A 85 15.40 13.48 2.79
C PHE A 85 14.39 13.92 1.73
N GLU A 86 14.40 13.34 0.52
CA GLU A 86 13.51 13.74 -0.56
C GLU A 86 12.63 12.58 -1.02
N ALA A 87 11.36 12.89 -1.28
CA ALA A 87 10.40 11.95 -1.81
C ALA A 87 9.40 12.62 -2.76
N ILE A 88 8.80 11.80 -3.62
CA ILE A 88 7.57 12.14 -4.33
C ILE A 88 6.39 11.76 -3.45
N CYS A 89 5.47 12.71 -3.27
CA CYS A 89 4.33 12.55 -2.37
C CYS A 89 3.04 13.01 -3.03
N LEU A 90 1.93 12.37 -2.68
CA LEU A 90 0.60 12.94 -2.80
C LEU A 90 0.27 13.65 -1.50
N LEU A 91 -0.32 14.85 -1.59
CA LEU A 91 -0.68 15.68 -0.43
C LEU A 91 -2.17 15.98 -0.46
N LYS A 92 -2.87 15.62 0.61
CA LYS A 92 -4.29 15.94 0.79
C LYS A 92 -4.47 16.89 1.96
N SER A 93 -4.91 18.10 1.66
CA SER A 93 -5.28 19.15 2.62
C SER A 93 -6.15 20.20 1.92
N SER A 94 -6.78 21.06 2.66
CA SER A 94 -7.68 22.10 2.14
C SER A 94 -6.94 23.26 1.46
N ASP A 95 -5.68 23.48 1.77
CA ASP A 95 -4.90 24.61 1.26
C ASP A 95 -4.31 24.36 -0.13
N LYS A 96 -4.08 25.46 -0.86
CA LYS A 96 -3.41 25.44 -2.16
C LYS A 96 -1.95 25.00 -2.01
N LYS A 97 -1.52 24.05 -2.84
CA LYS A 97 -0.15 23.55 -2.90
C LYS A 97 0.59 24.30 -4.01
N SER A 98 1.80 24.78 -3.72
CA SER A 98 2.64 25.50 -4.67
C SER A 98 4.11 25.23 -4.42
N LYS A 99 4.95 25.46 -5.43
CA LYS A 99 6.41 25.39 -5.29
C LYS A 99 6.88 26.30 -4.15
N ASN A 100 7.88 25.84 -3.42
CA ASN A 100 8.49 26.49 -2.26
C ASN A 100 7.57 26.65 -1.02
N LYS A 101 6.35 26.11 -1.07
CA LYS A 101 5.48 26.12 0.11
C LYS A 101 6.07 25.25 1.20
N LYS A 102 6.21 25.85 2.38
CA LYS A 102 6.68 25.17 3.60
C LYS A 102 5.50 24.70 4.44
N TYR A 103 5.63 23.50 4.98
CA TYR A 103 4.71 22.94 5.93
C TYR A 103 5.42 22.68 7.26
N GLN A 104 4.87 23.26 8.31
CA GLN A 104 5.24 22.98 9.69
C GLN A 104 4.11 22.14 10.29
N THR A 105 4.43 20.94 10.75
CA THR A 105 3.46 20.03 11.35
C THR A 105 3.88 19.66 12.75
N ASN A 106 2.98 19.03 13.50
CA ASN A 106 3.26 18.53 14.85
C ASN A 106 4.22 17.32 14.87
N LEU A 107 4.63 16.79 13.72
CA LEU A 107 5.51 15.61 13.63
C LEU A 107 6.90 15.94 13.05
N PHE A 108 6.95 16.70 11.95
CA PHE A 108 8.15 17.11 11.21
C PHE A 108 7.80 18.26 10.27
N ASN A 109 8.81 18.87 9.64
CA ASN A 109 8.61 19.91 8.64
C ASN A 109 9.03 19.43 7.27
N PHE A 110 8.44 20.03 6.23
CA PHE A 110 8.84 19.78 4.84
C PHE A 110 8.51 20.94 3.94
N GLN A 111 9.10 20.94 2.75
CA GLN A 111 8.88 21.96 1.72
C GLN A 111 8.61 21.28 0.38
N ILE A 112 7.65 21.82 -0.38
CA ILE A 112 7.43 21.44 -1.77
C ILE A 112 8.53 22.07 -2.62
N GLN A 113 9.40 21.26 -3.24
CA GLN A 113 10.44 21.70 -4.17
C GLN A 113 9.91 21.86 -5.58
N GLU A 114 8.99 20.97 -5.97
CA GLU A 114 8.45 20.93 -7.32
C GLU A 114 7.00 20.44 -7.29
N VAL A 115 6.17 21.01 -8.15
CA VAL A 115 4.80 20.58 -8.40
C VAL A 115 4.81 19.74 -9.67
N LEU A 116 4.46 18.49 -9.57
CA LEU A 116 4.24 17.55 -10.66
C LEU A 116 2.74 17.50 -10.96
N ASP A 117 2.31 16.76 -11.99
CA ASP A 117 0.89 16.75 -12.40
C ASP A 117 -0.07 16.47 -11.21
N GLU A 118 0.04 15.30 -10.59
CA GLU A 118 -0.79 14.93 -9.45
C GLU A 118 0.01 14.71 -8.15
N ALA A 119 1.31 14.98 -8.17
CA ALA A 119 2.23 14.72 -7.07
C ALA A 119 3.14 15.91 -6.79
N PHE A 120 3.91 15.81 -5.72
CA PHE A 120 4.82 16.85 -5.26
C PHE A 120 6.17 16.23 -4.90
N ARG A 121 7.25 16.82 -5.40
CA ARG A 121 8.58 16.54 -4.88
C ARG A 121 8.77 17.35 -3.61
N CYS A 122 8.96 16.67 -2.52
CA CYS A 122 9.08 17.25 -1.19
C CYS A 122 10.46 16.97 -0.58
N ILE A 123 11.02 17.96 0.12
CA ILE A 123 12.20 17.80 0.97
C ILE A 123 11.77 17.91 2.44
N PHE A 124 12.25 17.00 3.28
CA PHE A 124 11.89 16.85 4.68
C PHE A 124 13.08 17.21 5.58
N ASP A 125 12.81 17.67 6.78
CA ASP A 125 13.81 17.93 7.83
C ASP A 125 14.21 16.67 8.61
N MET A 126 13.52 15.57 8.40
CA MET A 126 13.75 14.25 8.99
C MET A 126 13.96 13.20 7.89
N LYS A 127 14.74 12.15 8.17
CA LYS A 127 14.94 11.06 7.19
C LYS A 127 13.63 10.36 6.87
N ILE A 128 13.41 10.07 5.58
CA ILE A 128 12.19 9.42 5.07
C ILE A 128 11.92 8.08 5.79
N ASP A 129 12.96 7.28 6.01
CA ASP A 129 12.79 6.00 6.70
C ASP A 129 12.39 6.18 8.17
N GLU A 130 12.87 7.21 8.85
CA GLU A 130 12.45 7.55 10.21
C GLU A 130 10.98 7.98 10.24
N ILE A 131 10.56 8.84 9.30
CA ILE A 131 9.17 9.27 9.13
C ILE A 131 8.26 8.05 8.97
N ILE A 132 8.60 7.17 8.01
CA ILE A 132 7.84 5.96 7.70
C ILE A 132 7.74 5.03 8.91
N ASN A 133 8.86 4.80 9.59
CA ASN A 133 8.90 3.87 10.72
C ASN A 133 8.14 4.41 11.95
N LYS A 134 8.25 5.71 12.23
CA LYS A 134 7.70 6.33 13.44
C LYS A 134 6.23 6.74 13.29
N TYR A 135 5.86 7.28 12.14
CA TYR A 135 4.55 7.91 11.93
C TYR A 135 3.72 7.27 10.83
N GLY A 136 4.31 6.39 10.03
CA GLY A 136 3.65 5.77 8.90
C GLY A 136 2.58 4.75 9.29
N ILE A 137 1.53 4.71 8.51
CA ILE A 137 0.49 3.68 8.55
C ILE A 137 0.41 2.95 7.20
N LEU A 138 -0.06 1.71 7.22
CA LEU A 138 -0.25 0.93 5.99
C LEU A 138 -1.34 1.57 5.13
N PRO A 139 -1.11 1.71 3.82
CA PRO A 139 -2.08 2.28 2.89
C PRO A 139 -3.13 1.24 2.48
N LEU A 140 -4.05 0.91 3.39
CA LEU A 140 -5.12 -0.03 3.09
C LEU A 140 -6.07 0.53 2.01
N PRO A 141 -6.57 -0.32 1.09
CA PRO A 141 -7.61 0.08 0.15
C PRO A 141 -8.88 0.56 0.87
N PRO A 142 -9.65 1.48 0.27
CA PRO A 142 -10.81 2.08 0.94
C PRO A 142 -11.94 1.08 1.28
N TYR A 143 -11.98 -0.05 0.60
CA TYR A 143 -12.97 -1.12 0.84
C TYR A 143 -12.54 -2.12 1.95
N ILE A 144 -11.33 -2.00 2.49
CA ILE A 144 -10.83 -2.80 3.62
C ILE A 144 -10.93 -1.97 4.89
N LYS A 145 -11.66 -2.48 5.88
CA LYS A 145 -11.75 -1.87 7.21
C LYS A 145 -10.44 -2.07 7.97
N ASP A 146 -9.87 -0.97 8.44
CA ASP A 146 -8.60 -1.02 9.18
C ASP A 146 -8.79 -1.76 10.51
N ASN A 147 -7.98 -2.79 10.71
CA ASN A 147 -7.88 -3.51 11.96
C ASN A 147 -6.38 -3.66 12.34
N PRO A 148 -5.89 -2.92 13.36
CA PRO A 148 -4.49 -2.94 13.77
C PRO A 148 -3.94 -4.35 14.03
N LYS A 149 -4.75 -5.25 14.61
CA LYS A 149 -4.33 -6.64 14.89
C LYS A 149 -4.04 -7.46 13.64
N LYS A 150 -4.64 -7.07 12.50
CA LYS A 150 -4.56 -7.80 11.23
C LYS A 150 -3.63 -7.17 10.20
N ARG A 151 -3.07 -5.99 10.50
CA ARG A 151 -2.12 -5.30 9.61
C ARG A 151 -0.89 -6.15 9.24
N LYS A 152 -0.48 -7.09 10.12
CA LYS A 152 0.64 -8.01 9.86
C LYS A 152 0.40 -8.92 8.64
N PHE A 153 -0.84 -9.21 8.31
CA PHE A 153 -1.21 -10.05 7.16
C PHE A 153 -1.28 -9.31 5.83
N TYR A 154 -1.03 -7.99 5.83
CA TYR A 154 -1.09 -7.19 4.60
C TYR A 154 0.11 -7.42 3.69
N ASN A 155 1.24 -7.82 4.22
CA ASN A 155 2.37 -8.32 3.45
C ASN A 155 2.18 -9.82 3.16
N ASN A 156 2.62 -10.26 1.98
CA ASN A 156 2.65 -11.69 1.68
C ASN A 156 3.77 -12.41 2.46
N GLN A 157 3.74 -13.73 2.47
CA GLN A 157 4.72 -14.54 3.20
C GLN A 157 6.15 -14.49 2.61
N PHE A 158 6.29 -14.07 1.35
CA PHE A 158 7.57 -13.96 0.65
C PHE A 158 8.18 -12.55 0.76
N SER A 159 7.49 -11.61 1.43
CA SER A 159 7.94 -10.24 1.60
C SER A 159 9.16 -10.17 2.50
N ASP A 160 10.32 -9.83 1.95
CA ASP A 160 11.58 -9.71 2.68
C ASP A 160 12.32 -8.38 2.44
N SER A 161 12.05 -7.71 1.32
CA SER A 161 12.82 -6.56 0.88
C SER A 161 12.01 -5.63 -0.03
N GLY A 162 12.64 -4.53 -0.45
CA GLY A 162 12.06 -3.59 -1.40
C GLY A 162 11.10 -2.57 -0.79
N PHE A 163 10.47 -1.83 -1.67
CA PHE A 163 9.55 -0.75 -1.35
C PHE A 163 8.31 -0.85 -2.24
N SER A 164 7.20 -1.24 -1.67
CA SER A 164 5.91 -1.25 -2.33
C SER A 164 4.92 -0.35 -1.57
N ILE A 165 4.02 0.27 -2.29
CA ILE A 165 2.94 1.10 -1.75
C ILE A 165 1.58 0.41 -1.80
N ALA A 166 1.51 -0.74 -2.49
CA ALA A 166 0.31 -1.55 -2.59
C ALA A 166 0.64 -3.01 -2.28
N ALA A 167 -0.36 -3.77 -1.82
CA ALA A 167 -0.19 -5.20 -1.62
C ALA A 167 0.17 -5.88 -2.95
N PRO A 168 1.09 -6.85 -2.93
CA PRO A 168 1.41 -7.63 -4.11
C PRO A 168 0.20 -8.45 -4.55
N THR A 169 -0.01 -8.53 -5.86
CA THR A 169 -1.12 -9.26 -6.49
C THR A 169 -0.63 -10.51 -7.25
N ALA A 170 0.65 -10.79 -7.18
CA ALA A 170 1.29 -11.97 -7.77
C ALA A 170 2.12 -12.71 -6.73
#